data_293c8daee2ecd5281b917b550c61c6a4
#
_entry.id   293c8daee2ecd5281b917b550c61c6a4
#
_cell.length_a   1.000
_cell.length_b   1.000
_cell.length_c   1.000
_cell.angle_alpha   90.00
_cell.angle_beta   90.00
_cell.angle_gamma   90.00
#
_symmetry.space_group_name_H-M   'P 1'
#
loop_
_entity.id
_entity.type
_entity.pdbx_description
1 polymer ?
#
loop_
_entity_poly.entity_id
_entity_poly.type
_entity_poly.pdbx_seq_one_letter_code
_entity_poly.pdbx_strand_id
1 'polypeptide(L)'
;MNDIRTPRLLLRRWQDDDLVPLSEIHADPTVMQWIGDGRPRSLEETAEDIEAWEEEWDEEGFGVFAVELLGSGELAGAVGLYVPDSPPEIADRIAITWRLGRVYWGQGYASEAAHAALEFALQDRGIDRVVAAPRPGDSASANVLEKLGMTMEGAVQDPVHGHDLRLYTIDLTEYEG
;
A
#
# COMPACT_ATOMS: atom_id res chain seq x y z
N MET A 1 -15.13 -12.65 -4.22
CA MET A 1 -13.87 -12.32 -3.58
C MET A 1 -12.78 -12.14 -4.61
N ASN A 2 -12.00 -11.12 -4.48
CA ASN A 2 -11.17 -10.64 -5.58
C ASN A 2 -9.69 -10.97 -5.40
N ASP A 3 -9.37 -12.26 -5.32
CA ASP A 3 -7.97 -12.67 -5.33
C ASP A 3 -7.38 -12.38 -6.70
N ILE A 4 -6.20 -11.77 -6.71
CA ILE A 4 -5.53 -11.37 -7.94
C ILE A 4 -4.22 -12.11 -8.06
N ARG A 5 -4.04 -12.82 -9.18
CA ARG A 5 -2.77 -13.47 -9.49
C ARG A 5 -1.96 -12.60 -10.44
N THR A 6 -0.69 -12.44 -10.11
CA THR A 6 0.31 -11.85 -11.00
C THR A 6 1.33 -12.96 -11.35
N PRO A 7 2.34 -12.70 -12.16
CA PRO A 7 3.34 -13.75 -12.46
C PRO A 7 4.01 -14.37 -11.23
N ARG A 8 4.19 -13.62 -10.15
CA ARG A 8 4.91 -14.11 -8.97
C ARG A 8 4.13 -14.01 -7.67
N LEU A 9 2.97 -13.33 -7.66
CA LEU A 9 2.27 -12.95 -6.44
C LEU A 9 0.80 -13.35 -6.46
N LEU A 10 0.26 -13.53 -5.27
CA LEU A 10 -1.18 -13.62 -5.04
C LEU A 10 -1.56 -12.49 -4.08
N LEU A 11 -2.43 -11.59 -4.52
CA LEU A 11 -3.01 -10.54 -3.70
C LEU A 11 -4.38 -11.02 -3.23
N ARG A 12 -4.60 -11.08 -1.92
CA ARG A 12 -5.81 -11.67 -1.34
C ARG A 12 -6.21 -10.96 -0.06
N ARG A 13 -7.37 -11.34 0.46
CA ARG A 13 -7.82 -10.90 1.78
C ARG A 13 -6.96 -11.54 2.87
N TRP A 14 -6.98 -10.95 4.04
CA TRP A 14 -6.19 -11.40 5.20
C TRP A 14 -6.76 -12.67 5.81
N GLN A 15 -5.87 -13.49 6.34
CA GLN A 15 -6.18 -14.75 7.02
C GLN A 15 -5.54 -14.71 8.41
N ASP A 16 -6.02 -15.54 9.32
CA ASP A 16 -5.50 -15.59 10.70
C ASP A 16 -4.00 -15.89 10.75
N ASP A 17 -3.52 -16.73 9.84
CA ASP A 17 -2.10 -17.10 9.75
C ASP A 17 -1.18 -15.96 9.32
N ASP A 18 -1.72 -14.84 8.87
CA ASP A 18 -0.93 -13.71 8.40
C ASP A 18 -0.44 -12.81 9.52
N LEU A 19 -1.07 -12.88 10.70
CA LEU A 19 -0.76 -11.97 11.81
C LEU A 19 0.72 -12.03 12.21
N VAL A 20 1.24 -13.21 12.47
CA VAL A 20 2.62 -13.36 12.93
C VAL A 20 3.63 -12.92 11.84
N PRO A 21 3.51 -13.40 10.58
CA PRO A 21 4.42 -12.92 9.53
C PRO A 21 4.36 -11.40 9.32
N LEU A 22 3.17 -10.81 9.35
CA LEU A 22 3.06 -9.36 9.20
C LEU A 22 3.66 -8.62 10.40
N SER A 23 3.48 -9.14 11.61
CA SER A 23 4.06 -8.52 12.80
C SER A 23 5.59 -8.52 12.76
N GLU A 24 6.19 -9.53 12.16
CA GLU A 24 7.64 -9.56 11.96
C GLU A 24 8.10 -8.47 10.99
N ILE A 25 7.33 -8.22 9.94
CA ILE A 25 7.58 -7.12 9.00
C ILE A 25 7.42 -5.77 9.72
N HIS A 26 6.35 -5.60 10.49
CA HIS A 26 6.07 -4.37 11.24
C HIS A 26 7.05 -4.10 12.37
N ALA A 27 7.74 -5.13 12.86
CA ALA A 27 8.75 -4.98 13.90
C ALA A 27 10.09 -4.46 13.37
N ASP A 28 10.29 -4.45 12.06
CA ASP A 28 11.52 -3.99 11.43
C ASP A 28 11.52 -2.46 11.29
N PRO A 29 12.40 -1.74 12.03
CA PRO A 29 12.42 -0.27 11.94
C PRO A 29 12.74 0.24 10.54
N THR A 30 13.50 -0.52 9.77
CA THR A 30 13.85 -0.12 8.40
C THR A 30 12.64 -0.16 7.48
N VAL A 31 11.78 -1.16 7.65
CA VAL A 31 10.51 -1.25 6.89
C VAL A 31 9.59 -0.09 7.27
N MET A 32 9.48 0.21 8.55
CA MET A 32 8.51 1.17 9.06
C MET A 32 8.96 2.62 9.05
N GLN A 33 10.22 2.90 8.73
CA GLN A 33 10.80 4.25 8.88
C GLN A 33 10.04 5.35 8.14
N TRP A 34 9.36 5.02 7.04
CA TRP A 34 8.61 5.98 6.22
C TRP A 34 7.10 5.87 6.40
N ILE A 35 6.64 5.03 7.32
CA ILE A 35 5.21 4.73 7.50
C ILE A 35 4.74 5.31 8.83
N GLY A 36 3.67 6.09 8.81
CA GLY A 36 3.11 6.70 10.01
C GLY A 36 4.15 7.53 10.77
N ASP A 37 4.35 7.24 12.04
CA ASP A 37 5.33 7.93 12.89
C ASP A 37 6.76 7.37 12.74
N GLY A 38 6.95 6.38 11.88
CA GLY A 38 8.26 5.79 11.61
C GLY A 38 8.73 4.75 12.63
N ARG A 39 7.89 4.40 13.58
CA ARG A 39 8.24 3.41 14.61
C ARG A 39 7.74 2.02 14.27
N PRO A 40 8.44 0.97 14.73
CA PRO A 40 7.94 -0.39 14.62
C PRO A 40 6.57 -0.54 15.29
N ARG A 41 5.79 -1.51 14.83
CA ARG A 41 4.48 -1.79 15.40
C ARG A 41 4.49 -3.14 16.11
N SER A 42 3.77 -3.22 17.22
CA SER A 42 3.66 -4.44 18.02
C SER A 42 2.73 -5.46 17.34
N LEU A 43 2.71 -6.67 17.88
CA LEU A 43 1.77 -7.70 17.46
C LEU A 43 0.32 -7.23 17.61
N GLU A 44 0.01 -6.58 18.72
CA GLU A 44 -1.34 -6.06 18.98
C GLU A 44 -1.73 -4.96 17.99
N GLU A 45 -0.81 -4.03 17.72
CA GLU A 45 -1.04 -2.98 16.73
C GLU A 45 -1.21 -3.55 15.32
N THR A 46 -0.44 -4.59 14.99
CA THR A 46 -0.56 -5.28 13.70
C THR A 46 -1.94 -5.95 13.56
N ALA A 47 -2.43 -6.56 14.63
CA ALA A 47 -3.77 -7.15 14.63
C ALA A 47 -4.84 -6.08 14.40
N GLU A 48 -4.70 -4.92 15.03
CA GLU A 48 -5.61 -3.79 14.81
C GLU A 48 -5.57 -3.29 13.37
N ASP A 49 -4.38 -3.24 12.77
CA ASP A 49 -4.23 -2.82 11.37
C ASP A 49 -4.96 -3.78 10.43
N ILE A 50 -4.78 -5.07 10.61
CA ILE A 50 -5.46 -6.09 9.79
C ILE A 50 -6.98 -5.96 9.94
N GLU A 51 -7.46 -5.80 11.17
CA GLU A 51 -8.89 -5.63 11.42
C GLU A 51 -9.44 -4.40 10.71
N ALA A 52 -8.74 -3.27 10.78
CA ALA A 52 -9.14 -2.04 10.11
C ALA A 52 -9.15 -2.20 8.59
N TRP A 53 -8.16 -2.89 8.03
CA TRP A 53 -8.13 -3.15 6.58
C TRP A 53 -9.28 -4.04 6.15
N GLU A 54 -9.61 -5.08 6.94
CA GLU A 54 -10.73 -5.96 6.61
C GLU A 54 -12.07 -5.25 6.73
N GLU A 55 -12.23 -4.35 7.70
CA GLU A 55 -13.42 -3.50 7.81
C GLU A 55 -13.56 -2.59 6.59
N GLU A 56 -12.48 -2.00 6.12
CA GLU A 56 -12.50 -1.16 4.92
C GLU A 56 -12.88 -1.96 3.68
N TRP A 57 -12.37 -3.19 3.56
CA TRP A 57 -12.80 -4.11 2.51
C TRP A 57 -14.32 -4.34 2.53
N ASP A 58 -14.87 -4.57 3.71
CA ASP A 58 -16.30 -4.82 3.87
C ASP A 58 -17.14 -3.59 3.56
N GLU A 59 -16.66 -2.41 3.91
CA GLU A 59 -17.40 -1.16 3.73
C GLU A 59 -17.25 -0.58 2.33
N GLU A 60 -16.05 -0.61 1.77
CA GLU A 60 -15.75 0.09 0.51
C GLU A 60 -15.66 -0.83 -0.71
N GLY A 61 -15.50 -2.12 -0.50
CA GLY A 61 -15.27 -3.07 -1.58
C GLY A 61 -13.86 -3.03 -2.14
N PHE A 62 -12.97 -2.30 -1.51
CA PHE A 62 -11.53 -2.29 -1.78
C PHE A 62 -10.78 -2.14 -0.46
N GLY A 63 -9.49 -2.37 -0.48
CA GLY A 63 -8.67 -2.26 0.73
C GLY A 63 -7.24 -2.69 0.49
N VAL A 64 -6.53 -2.95 1.57
CA VAL A 64 -5.15 -3.41 1.54
C VAL A 64 -5.14 -4.92 1.45
N PHE A 65 -4.45 -5.45 0.43
CA PHE A 65 -4.28 -6.90 0.22
C PHE A 65 -3.13 -7.44 1.04
N ALA A 66 -3.27 -8.69 1.47
CA ALA A 66 -2.12 -9.51 1.85
C ALA A 66 -1.44 -9.97 0.56
N VAL A 67 -0.12 -9.85 0.50
CA VAL A 67 0.67 -10.22 -0.67
C VAL A 67 1.45 -11.50 -0.37
N GLU A 68 1.10 -12.57 -1.08
CA GLU A 68 1.71 -13.88 -0.91
C GLU A 68 2.58 -14.20 -2.12
N LEU A 69 3.75 -14.79 -1.89
CA LEU A 69 4.59 -15.29 -2.98
C LEU A 69 4.03 -16.61 -3.49
N LEU A 70 3.75 -16.72 -4.79
CA LEU A 70 3.20 -17.94 -5.37
C LEU A 70 4.14 -19.14 -5.21
N GLY A 71 5.45 -18.91 -5.32
CA GLY A 71 6.44 -19.98 -5.27
C GLY A 71 6.59 -20.64 -3.90
N SER A 72 6.48 -19.88 -2.81
CA SER A 72 6.74 -20.37 -1.46
C SER A 72 5.51 -20.37 -0.54
N GLY A 73 4.50 -19.58 -0.87
CA GLY A 73 3.37 -19.34 0.01
C GLY A 73 3.66 -18.39 1.16
N GLU A 74 4.86 -17.78 1.20
CA GLU A 74 5.21 -16.84 2.25
C GLU A 74 4.51 -15.50 2.07
N LEU A 75 4.17 -14.84 3.18
CA LEU A 75 3.64 -13.50 3.16
C LEU A 75 4.78 -12.50 2.94
N ALA A 76 4.74 -11.78 1.82
CA ALA A 76 5.74 -10.77 1.50
C ALA A 76 5.41 -9.41 2.12
N GLY A 77 4.14 -9.11 2.33
CA GLY A 77 3.73 -7.84 2.91
C GLY A 77 2.30 -7.46 2.61
N ALA A 78 2.07 -6.16 2.53
CA ALA A 78 0.76 -5.56 2.33
C ALA A 78 0.82 -4.51 1.22
N VAL A 79 -0.10 -4.57 0.27
CA VAL A 79 -0.22 -3.59 -0.81
C VAL A 79 -1.70 -3.37 -1.12
N GLY A 80 -2.11 -2.15 -1.29
CA GLY A 80 -3.49 -1.92 -1.69
C GLY A 80 -3.94 -0.49 -1.57
N LEU A 81 -5.24 -0.33 -1.45
CA LEU A 81 -5.93 0.95 -1.48
C LEU A 81 -6.50 1.27 -0.10
N TYR A 82 -6.57 2.54 0.23
CA TYR A 82 -7.21 2.98 1.47
C TYR A 82 -7.67 4.43 1.33
N VAL A 83 -8.51 4.86 2.25
CA VAL A 83 -8.98 6.26 2.29
C VAL A 83 -8.28 6.93 3.47
N PRO A 84 -7.34 7.85 3.22
CA PRO A 84 -6.62 8.53 4.31
C PRO A 84 -7.50 9.57 5.01
N ASP A 85 -7.21 9.80 6.29
CA ASP A 85 -7.87 10.84 7.08
C ASP A 85 -7.17 12.19 6.95
N SER A 86 -5.89 12.19 6.61
CA SER A 86 -5.05 13.39 6.53
C SER A 86 -3.88 13.15 5.56
N PRO A 87 -3.23 14.20 5.06
CA PRO A 87 -3.59 15.62 5.21
C PRO A 87 -4.87 15.98 4.43
N PRO A 88 -5.44 17.18 4.65
CA PRO A 88 -6.69 17.58 4.00
C PRO A 88 -6.68 17.48 2.47
N GLU A 89 -5.52 17.64 1.86
CA GLU A 89 -5.37 17.58 0.40
C GLU A 89 -5.69 16.20 -0.18
N ILE A 90 -5.57 15.13 0.63
CA ILE A 90 -5.87 13.76 0.17
C ILE A 90 -6.94 13.08 1.02
N ALA A 91 -7.45 13.76 2.06
CA ALA A 91 -8.54 13.21 2.86
C ALA A 91 -9.75 12.88 1.98
N ASP A 92 -10.39 11.76 2.25
CA ASP A 92 -11.54 11.25 1.49
C ASP A 92 -11.23 10.88 0.03
N ARG A 93 -9.96 10.89 -0.37
CA ARG A 93 -9.53 10.36 -1.67
C ARG A 93 -9.09 8.92 -1.50
N ILE A 94 -8.85 8.23 -2.61
CA ILE A 94 -8.36 6.85 -2.58
C ILE A 94 -6.86 6.88 -2.81
N ALA A 95 -6.12 6.34 -1.85
CA ALA A 95 -4.66 6.29 -1.89
C ALA A 95 -4.16 4.86 -2.04
N ILE A 96 -2.98 4.72 -2.63
CA ILE A 96 -2.27 3.44 -2.69
C ILE A 96 -1.16 3.42 -1.65
N THR A 97 -0.96 2.24 -1.05
CA THR A 97 0.08 2.03 -0.04
C THR A 97 0.72 0.67 -0.23
N TRP A 98 1.96 0.53 0.22
CA TRP A 98 2.65 -0.76 0.27
C TRP A 98 3.66 -0.80 1.39
N ARG A 99 3.90 -2.00 1.91
CA ARG A 99 5.01 -2.31 2.80
C ARG A 99 5.37 -3.78 2.61
N LEU A 100 6.64 -4.03 2.33
CA LEU A 100 7.15 -5.39 2.12
C LEU A 100 8.25 -5.69 3.12
N GLY A 101 8.38 -6.96 3.50
CA GLY A 101 9.50 -7.41 4.29
C GLY A 101 10.82 -7.10 3.58
N ARG A 102 11.84 -6.74 4.35
CA ARG A 102 13.11 -6.27 3.80
C ARG A 102 13.76 -7.29 2.85
N VAL A 103 13.63 -8.58 3.16
CA VAL A 103 14.20 -9.65 2.34
C VAL A 103 13.59 -9.72 0.93
N TYR A 104 12.45 -9.10 0.72
CA TYR A 104 11.75 -9.08 -0.57
C TYR A 104 12.03 -7.82 -1.39
N TRP A 105 12.81 -6.87 -0.85
CA TRP A 105 13.12 -5.62 -1.55
C TRP A 105 14.06 -5.86 -2.74
N GLY A 106 14.01 -4.94 -3.69
CA GLY A 106 14.92 -4.94 -4.84
C GLY A 106 14.63 -5.98 -5.90
N GLN A 107 13.45 -6.61 -5.86
CA GLN A 107 13.06 -7.67 -6.78
C GLN A 107 11.86 -7.31 -7.65
N GLY A 108 11.35 -6.08 -7.53
CA GLY A 108 10.22 -5.61 -8.31
C GLY A 108 8.85 -6.02 -7.79
N TYR A 109 8.77 -6.62 -6.63
CA TYR A 109 7.48 -7.07 -6.07
C TYR A 109 6.53 -5.92 -5.76
N ALA A 110 7.05 -4.80 -5.22
CA ALA A 110 6.20 -3.64 -4.91
C ALA A 110 5.54 -3.10 -6.17
N SER A 111 6.29 -2.93 -7.26
CA SER A 111 5.75 -2.48 -8.54
C SER A 111 4.73 -3.46 -9.11
N GLU A 112 5.04 -4.75 -9.07
CA GLU A 112 4.15 -5.80 -9.56
C GLU A 112 2.81 -5.80 -8.81
N ALA A 113 2.86 -5.74 -7.48
CA ALA A 113 1.66 -5.70 -6.65
C ALA A 113 0.89 -4.40 -6.83
N ALA A 114 1.58 -3.26 -6.89
CA ALA A 114 0.94 -1.96 -7.07
C ALA A 114 0.23 -1.86 -8.42
N HIS A 115 0.83 -2.35 -9.50
CA HIS A 115 0.17 -2.44 -10.80
C HIS A 115 -1.14 -3.22 -10.71
N ALA A 116 -1.10 -4.38 -10.07
CA ALA A 116 -2.29 -5.22 -9.91
C ALA A 116 -3.37 -4.49 -9.11
N ALA A 117 -2.99 -3.76 -8.07
CA ALA A 117 -3.93 -2.98 -7.27
C ALA A 117 -4.58 -1.84 -8.09
N LEU A 118 -3.82 -1.16 -8.94
CA LEU A 118 -4.35 -0.10 -9.81
C LEU A 118 -5.29 -0.68 -10.88
N GLU A 119 -4.95 -1.81 -11.48
CA GLU A 119 -5.84 -2.48 -12.44
C GLU A 119 -7.15 -2.90 -11.77
N PHE A 120 -7.07 -3.45 -10.57
CA PHE A 120 -8.25 -3.79 -9.78
C PHE A 120 -9.11 -2.54 -9.52
N ALA A 121 -8.47 -1.43 -9.12
CA ALA A 121 -9.17 -0.18 -8.84
C ALA A 121 -9.97 0.28 -10.07
N LEU A 122 -9.35 0.29 -11.22
CA LEU A 122 -10.00 0.76 -12.46
C LEU A 122 -11.05 -0.23 -12.95
N GLN A 123 -10.66 -1.49 -13.15
CA GLN A 123 -11.48 -2.46 -13.86
C GLN A 123 -12.59 -3.05 -13.02
N ASP A 124 -12.32 -3.32 -11.75
CA ASP A 124 -13.27 -4.00 -10.89
C ASP A 124 -14.09 -3.04 -10.02
N ARG A 125 -13.62 -1.82 -9.83
CA ARG A 125 -14.28 -0.85 -8.94
C ARG A 125 -14.60 0.49 -9.59
N GLY A 126 -14.17 0.69 -10.84
CA GLY A 126 -14.46 1.94 -11.54
C GLY A 126 -13.84 3.18 -10.92
N ILE A 127 -12.74 3.00 -10.18
CA ILE A 127 -12.00 4.10 -9.57
C ILE A 127 -11.14 4.72 -10.65
N ASP A 128 -11.29 6.02 -10.86
CA ASP A 128 -10.59 6.73 -11.93
C ASP A 128 -9.41 7.58 -11.45
N ARG A 129 -9.25 7.80 -10.15
CA ARG A 129 -8.12 8.55 -9.58
C ARG A 129 -7.59 7.89 -8.32
N VAL A 130 -6.25 7.84 -8.24
CA VAL A 130 -5.54 7.33 -7.06
C VAL A 130 -4.42 8.29 -6.71
N VAL A 131 -4.20 8.50 -5.42
CA VAL A 131 -3.15 9.38 -4.91
C VAL A 131 -2.14 8.59 -4.07
N ALA A 132 -0.99 9.20 -3.83
CA ALA A 132 0.00 8.70 -2.88
C ALA A 132 0.76 9.89 -2.31
N ALA A 133 1.22 9.80 -1.08
CA ALA A 133 1.90 10.90 -0.42
C ALA A 133 3.11 10.42 0.39
N PRO A 134 4.16 9.94 -0.30
CA PRO A 134 5.38 9.52 0.39
C PRO A 134 6.14 10.72 0.94
N ARG A 135 7.01 10.45 1.93
CA ARG A 135 7.93 11.46 2.46
C ARG A 135 9.06 11.69 1.45
N PRO A 136 9.62 12.92 1.37
CA PRO A 136 10.64 13.24 0.36
C PRO A 136 11.89 12.36 0.38
N GLY A 137 12.25 11.81 1.53
CA GLY A 137 13.41 10.93 1.64
C GLY A 137 13.17 9.48 1.20
N ASP A 138 11.92 9.13 0.93
CA ASP A 138 11.53 7.77 0.53
C ASP A 138 11.69 7.60 -0.98
N SER A 139 12.93 7.47 -1.43
CA SER A 139 13.24 7.35 -2.86
C SER A 139 12.76 6.03 -3.46
N ALA A 140 12.69 4.96 -2.66
CA ALA A 140 12.19 3.68 -3.15
C ALA A 140 10.71 3.79 -3.53
N SER A 141 9.89 4.44 -2.71
CA SER A 141 8.48 4.68 -3.03
C SER A 141 8.34 5.60 -4.23
N ALA A 142 9.14 6.67 -4.31
CA ALA A 142 9.10 7.57 -5.45
C ALA A 142 9.38 6.82 -6.76
N ASN A 143 10.37 5.91 -6.77
CA ASN A 143 10.69 5.12 -7.95
C ASN A 143 9.53 4.20 -8.36
N VAL A 144 8.85 3.58 -7.41
CA VAL A 144 7.66 2.76 -7.71
C VAL A 144 6.56 3.62 -8.30
N LEU A 145 6.27 4.78 -7.70
CA LEU A 145 5.23 5.68 -8.18
C LEU A 145 5.51 6.17 -9.61
N GLU A 146 6.76 6.49 -9.92
CA GLU A 146 7.16 6.89 -11.26
C GLU A 146 6.97 5.75 -12.27
N LYS A 147 7.31 4.51 -11.89
CA LYS A 147 7.10 3.34 -12.74
C LYS A 147 5.63 3.07 -13.00
N LEU A 148 4.77 3.41 -12.05
CA LEU A 148 3.32 3.29 -12.21
C LEU A 148 2.73 4.38 -13.12
N GLY A 149 3.51 5.39 -13.45
CA GLY A 149 3.04 6.53 -14.25
C GLY A 149 2.39 7.63 -13.42
N MET A 150 2.57 7.61 -12.11
CA MET A 150 2.05 8.66 -11.25
C MET A 150 2.90 9.93 -11.36
N THR A 151 2.25 11.08 -11.29
CA THR A 151 2.88 12.39 -11.44
C THR A 151 2.90 13.13 -10.12
N MET A 152 4.05 13.70 -9.78
CA MET A 152 4.19 14.51 -8.58
C MET A 152 3.60 15.89 -8.83
N GLU A 153 2.60 16.26 -8.04
CA GLU A 153 1.85 17.52 -8.22
C GLU A 153 2.22 18.60 -7.22
N GLY A 154 2.88 18.26 -6.13
CA GLY A 154 3.26 19.27 -5.16
C GLY A 154 3.73 18.71 -3.85
N ALA A 155 3.94 19.61 -2.90
CA ALA A 155 4.33 19.28 -1.54
C ALA A 155 3.18 19.64 -0.61
N VAL A 156 2.88 18.77 0.34
CA VAL A 156 1.88 18.99 1.37
C VAL A 156 2.49 18.63 2.73
N GLN A 157 1.85 19.01 3.80
CA GLN A 157 2.37 18.74 5.13
C GLN A 157 1.35 17.91 5.93
N ASP A 158 1.85 16.84 6.56
CA ASP A 158 1.05 16.02 7.45
C ASP A 158 0.81 16.79 8.76
N PRO A 159 -0.43 17.19 9.10
CA PRO A 159 -0.69 17.93 10.32
C PRO A 159 -0.59 17.08 11.58
N VAL A 160 -0.63 15.75 11.47
CA VAL A 160 -0.57 14.85 12.63
C VAL A 160 0.86 14.71 13.14
N HIS A 161 1.82 14.49 12.24
CA HIS A 161 3.23 14.28 12.61
C HIS A 161 4.16 15.42 12.16
N GLY A 162 3.64 16.41 11.41
CA GLY A 162 4.42 17.53 10.92
C GLY A 162 5.41 17.19 9.81
N HIS A 163 5.27 16.02 9.19
CA HIS A 163 6.17 15.61 8.11
C HIS A 163 5.82 16.26 6.79
N ASP A 164 6.84 16.61 6.00
CA ASP A 164 6.64 17.00 4.61
C ASP A 164 6.29 15.76 3.80
N LEU A 165 5.36 15.91 2.86
CA LEU A 165 4.92 14.84 1.97
C LEU A 165 4.96 15.33 0.53
N ARG A 166 5.15 14.40 -0.40
CA ARG A 166 5.07 14.66 -1.84
C ARG A 166 3.77 14.07 -2.37
N LEU A 167 2.93 14.90 -2.97
CA LEU A 167 1.64 14.44 -3.50
C LEU A 167 1.84 13.92 -4.93
N TYR A 168 1.52 12.64 -5.13
CA TYR A 168 1.50 12.00 -6.45
C TYR A 168 0.05 11.64 -6.79
N THR A 169 -0.30 11.76 -8.05
CA THR A 169 -1.63 11.38 -8.54
C THR A 169 -1.54 10.64 -9.86
N ILE A 170 -2.57 9.87 -10.16
CA ILE A 170 -2.75 9.23 -11.46
C ILE A 170 -4.22 9.23 -11.84
N ASP A 171 -4.48 9.51 -13.11
CA ASP A 171 -5.79 9.31 -13.73
C ASP A 171 -5.79 7.93 -14.38
N LEU A 172 -6.52 7.00 -13.78
CA LEU A 172 -6.53 5.61 -14.24
C LEU A 172 -7.26 5.41 -15.57
N THR A 173 -8.06 6.38 -16.02
CA THR A 173 -8.71 6.29 -17.33
C THR A 173 -7.67 6.28 -18.47
N GLU A 174 -6.48 6.80 -18.21
CA GLU A 174 -5.37 6.83 -19.16
C GLU A 174 -4.28 5.78 -18.83
N TYR A 175 -4.55 4.92 -17.85
CA TYR A 175 -3.55 3.95 -17.36
C TYR A 175 -3.41 2.76 -18.33
N GLU A 176 -2.17 2.51 -18.73
CA GLU A 176 -1.82 1.40 -19.63
C GLU A 176 -0.93 0.38 -18.90
N GLY A 177 -1.45 -0.23 -17.92
CA GLY A 177 -0.80 -1.16 -16.99
C GLY A 177 0.35 -2.03 -17.44
#